data_9919be1477abc12c8aa2914f59ae8291
#
_entry.id   9919be1477abc12c8aa2914f59ae8291
#
_cell.length_a   1.000
_cell.length_b   1.000
_cell.length_c   1.000
_cell.angle_alpha   90.00
_cell.angle_beta   90.00
_cell.angle_gamma   90.00
#
_symmetry.space_group_name_H-M   'P 1'
#
loop_
_entity.id
_entity.type
_entity.pdbx_description
1 polymer ?
#
loop_
_entity_poly.entity_id
_entity_poly.type
_entity_poly.pdbx_seq_one_letter_code
_entity_poly.pdbx_strand_id
1 'polypeptide(L)'
;GYGLCGLIVIFLGWRLWSTRESSKINLEQAALLVEHKYPELNNSLINALQLQRYLSDQQENKPPFSVAFIREHIQNTQTAIENIDSSSIISGKRTIPALNRFMGVLITPIIVTAVLPDFWTPILNPESTTQITENHLTKPELAKKPIGYKINNLSLILEFPAYSQLKRQIIKPSDGSIEALPGTEVIIQGSSNHPIEGAELVVNNRDHFIVSKLNDQNLKGSLILREKGHYQFEVKQPSGDKILLDEKYSITLKQDQSPQIILFPANPKPVYYDTDTLKMFYEAHDDYGIQHIDLIAQITKVRLKKKVKYFRQPEKDSTGNYSWNLALENLKAGDKVQYFLEIKDNNNVTQPNIGQSEIYSFTIFDSRKERENLVRLQEEL
;
A
#
# COMPACT_ATOMS: atom_id res chain seq x y z
N GLY A 1 2.51 7.55 42.86
CA GLY A 1 1.70 8.13 41.76
C GLY A 1 2.52 8.98 40.80
N TYR A 2 3.54 9.69 41.29
CA TYR A 2 4.35 10.63 40.47
C TYR A 2 5.31 9.93 39.49
N GLY A 3 5.74 8.72 39.76
CA GLY A 3 6.63 7.94 38.88
C GLY A 3 5.98 7.53 37.55
N LEU A 4 4.68 7.19 37.59
CA LEU A 4 3.95 6.73 36.40
C LEU A 4 3.65 7.91 35.43
N CYS A 5 3.31 9.08 35.99
CA CYS A 5 3.12 10.31 35.19
C CYS A 5 4.44 10.76 34.55
N GLY A 6 5.57 10.65 35.24
CA GLY A 6 6.88 10.96 34.68
C GLY A 6 7.25 10.03 33.51
N LEU A 7 6.98 8.73 33.62
CA LEU A 7 7.22 7.76 32.55
C LEU A 7 6.32 7.99 31.32
N ILE A 8 5.07 8.38 31.51
CA ILE A 8 4.15 8.71 30.42
C ILE A 8 4.62 9.96 29.67
N VAL A 9 5.08 10.99 30.38
CA VAL A 9 5.60 12.22 29.76
C VAL A 9 6.89 11.93 28.98
N ILE A 10 7.80 11.12 29.53
CA ILE A 10 9.04 10.71 28.86
C ILE A 10 8.73 9.85 27.64
N PHE A 11 7.79 8.90 27.72
CA PHE A 11 7.38 8.04 26.61
C PHE A 11 6.70 8.86 25.48
N LEU A 12 5.84 9.81 25.82
CA LEU A 12 5.23 10.72 24.85
C LEU A 12 6.26 11.65 24.21
N GLY A 13 7.21 12.16 24.96
CA GLY A 13 8.33 12.98 24.47
C GLY A 13 9.22 12.17 23.51
N TRP A 14 9.55 10.93 23.89
CA TRP A 14 10.32 10.00 23.03
C TRP A 14 9.57 9.65 21.76
N ARG A 15 8.28 9.40 21.83
CA ARG A 15 7.44 9.09 20.66
C ARG A 15 7.29 10.29 19.71
N LEU A 16 7.18 11.50 20.25
CA LEU A 16 7.18 12.74 19.45
C LEU A 16 8.54 12.99 18.78
N TRP A 17 9.62 12.64 19.46
CA TRP A 17 10.97 12.75 18.88
C TRP A 17 11.22 11.69 17.82
N SER A 18 10.82 10.45 18.04
CA SER A 18 10.97 9.35 17.07
C SER A 18 10.13 9.55 15.80
N THR A 19 8.94 10.18 15.89
CA THR A 19 8.14 10.52 14.69
C THR A 19 8.73 11.68 13.88
N ARG A 20 9.60 12.51 14.50
CA ARG A 20 10.28 13.60 13.80
C ARG A 20 11.42 13.13 12.89
N GLU A 21 11.94 11.94 13.15
CA GLU A 21 13.04 11.36 12.37
C GLU A 21 12.59 10.60 11.12
N SER A 22 11.30 10.29 10.99
CA SER A 22 10.75 9.43 9.93
C SER A 22 10.28 10.17 8.67
N SER A 23 10.34 11.49 8.62
CA SER A 23 9.85 12.24 7.45
C SER A 23 10.97 12.98 6.73
N LYS A 24 12.01 12.28 6.33
CA LYS A 24 12.88 12.77 5.25
C LYS A 24 12.09 12.60 3.95
N ILE A 25 11.41 13.66 3.53
CA ILE A 25 10.79 13.72 2.20
C ILE A 25 11.92 13.48 1.18
N ASN A 26 11.82 12.41 0.42
CA ASN A 26 12.75 12.15 -0.67
C ASN A 26 12.61 13.27 -1.71
N LEU A 27 13.71 13.64 -2.36
CA LEU A 27 13.75 14.70 -3.37
C LEU A 27 12.72 14.50 -4.48
N GLU A 28 12.49 13.25 -4.87
CA GLU A 28 11.45 12.85 -5.84
C GLU A 28 10.03 13.11 -5.33
N GLN A 29 9.76 12.83 -4.06
CA GLN A 29 8.45 13.14 -3.45
C GLN A 29 8.22 14.65 -3.36
N ALA A 30 9.28 15.42 -3.10
CA ALA A 30 9.21 16.87 -3.11
C ALA A 30 8.91 17.40 -4.52
N ALA A 31 9.55 16.84 -5.55
CA ALA A 31 9.30 17.19 -6.95
C ALA A 31 7.84 16.91 -7.35
N LEU A 32 7.31 15.75 -7.03
CA LEU A 32 5.91 15.40 -7.29
C LEU A 32 4.91 16.34 -6.61
N LEU A 33 5.20 16.82 -5.40
CA LEU A 33 4.36 17.80 -4.70
C LEU A 33 4.36 19.15 -5.40
N VAL A 34 5.51 19.57 -5.95
CA VAL A 34 5.64 20.80 -6.74
C VAL A 34 4.84 20.68 -8.04
N GLU A 35 5.01 19.60 -8.80
CA GLU A 35 4.33 19.36 -10.08
C GLU A 35 2.82 19.20 -9.91
N HIS A 36 2.37 18.57 -8.84
CA HIS A 36 0.94 18.50 -8.53
C HIS A 36 0.31 19.88 -8.32
N LYS A 37 1.09 20.82 -7.78
CA LYS A 37 0.63 22.19 -7.56
C LYS A 37 0.77 23.08 -8.78
N TYR A 38 1.75 22.81 -9.62
CA TYR A 38 2.06 23.56 -10.85
C TYR A 38 2.01 22.62 -12.06
N PRO A 39 0.80 22.28 -12.57
CA PRO A 39 0.64 21.34 -13.69
C PRO A 39 1.33 21.80 -14.99
N GLU A 40 1.63 23.09 -15.11
CA GLU A 40 2.37 23.70 -16.22
C GLU A 40 3.82 23.19 -16.35
N LEU A 41 4.39 22.62 -15.27
CA LEU A 41 5.71 21.97 -15.31
C LEU A 41 5.70 20.63 -16.08
N ASN A 42 4.53 20.02 -16.29
CA ASN A 42 4.32 18.86 -17.16
C ASN A 42 5.37 17.75 -16.98
N ASN A 43 5.61 17.31 -15.74
CA ASN A 43 6.60 16.30 -15.34
C ASN A 43 8.07 16.67 -15.67
N SER A 44 8.37 17.91 -16.02
CA SER A 44 9.73 18.33 -16.39
C SER A 44 10.69 18.27 -15.21
N LEU A 45 10.20 18.53 -13.97
CA LEU A 45 11.01 18.52 -12.77
C LEU A 45 11.44 17.10 -12.36
N ILE A 46 10.49 16.16 -12.35
CA ILE A 46 10.81 14.77 -12.05
C ILE A 46 11.73 14.16 -13.11
N ASN A 47 11.49 14.49 -14.39
CA ASN A 47 12.34 14.05 -15.50
C ASN A 47 13.75 14.64 -15.38
N ALA A 48 13.90 15.91 -15.03
CA ALA A 48 15.20 16.55 -14.84
C ALA A 48 15.99 15.90 -13.68
N LEU A 49 15.33 15.55 -12.57
CA LEU A 49 15.97 14.84 -11.45
C LEU A 49 16.42 13.44 -11.83
N GLN A 50 15.63 12.70 -12.58
CA GLN A 50 15.99 11.36 -13.06
C GLN A 50 17.17 11.43 -14.05
N LEU A 51 17.14 12.37 -14.97
CA LEU A 51 18.23 12.60 -15.91
C LEU A 51 19.53 13.07 -15.22
N GLN A 52 19.42 13.88 -14.18
CA GLN A 52 20.57 14.30 -13.36
C GLN A 52 21.19 13.10 -12.63
N ARG A 53 20.37 12.25 -12.03
CA ARG A 53 20.82 11.01 -11.37
C ARG A 53 21.49 10.08 -12.37
N TYR A 54 20.90 9.93 -13.55
CA TYR A 54 21.48 9.15 -14.64
C TYR A 54 22.85 9.66 -15.07
N LEU A 55 23.07 10.97 -15.11
CA LEU A 55 24.41 11.57 -15.40
C LEU A 55 25.41 11.34 -14.26
N SER A 56 24.96 11.23 -13.00
CA SER A 56 25.83 11.03 -11.84
C SER A 56 26.24 9.57 -11.63
N ASP A 57 25.39 8.60 -12.02
CA ASP A 57 25.63 7.15 -11.82
C ASP A 57 26.51 6.51 -12.92
N GLN A 58 27.04 7.30 -13.86
CA GLN A 58 27.83 6.76 -14.97
C GLN A 58 29.24 6.33 -14.59
N GLN A 59 29.45 5.02 -14.48
CA GLN A 59 30.77 4.44 -14.67
C GLN A 59 30.96 3.53 -15.90
N GLU A 60 29.92 3.03 -16.60
CA GLU A 60 30.18 2.04 -17.68
C GLU A 60 29.30 2.04 -18.94
N ASN A 61 28.23 2.83 -19.06
CA ASN A 61 27.41 2.80 -20.29
C ASN A 61 27.19 4.18 -20.92
N LYS A 62 27.45 4.28 -22.22
CA LYS A 62 27.16 5.49 -23.00
C LYS A 62 25.67 5.85 -22.92
N PRO A 63 25.29 7.09 -22.55
CA PRO A 63 23.91 7.48 -22.46
C PRO A 63 23.17 7.29 -23.79
N PRO A 64 21.92 6.80 -23.78
CA PRO A 64 21.10 6.71 -24.98
C PRO A 64 20.74 8.09 -25.57
N PHE A 65 20.98 9.16 -24.81
CA PHE A 65 20.75 10.56 -25.23
C PHE A 65 22.05 11.34 -25.27
N SER A 66 22.08 12.38 -26.13
CA SER A 66 23.18 13.33 -26.11
C SER A 66 23.28 14.00 -24.74
N VAL A 67 24.45 13.97 -24.12
CA VAL A 67 24.72 14.63 -22.83
C VAL A 67 24.39 16.13 -22.90
N ALA A 68 24.58 16.75 -24.10
CA ALA A 68 24.21 18.14 -24.34
C ALA A 68 22.69 18.35 -24.19
N PHE A 69 21.88 17.47 -24.76
CA PHE A 69 20.41 17.54 -24.68
C PHE A 69 19.92 17.36 -23.23
N ILE A 70 20.51 16.42 -22.48
CA ILE A 70 20.17 16.21 -21.07
C ILE A 70 20.47 17.46 -20.24
N ARG A 71 21.64 18.09 -20.46
CA ARG A 71 22.00 19.33 -19.78
C ARG A 71 21.06 20.49 -20.13
N GLU A 72 20.70 20.63 -21.37
CA GLU A 72 19.77 21.64 -21.85
C GLU A 72 18.39 21.47 -21.18
N HIS A 73 17.86 20.24 -21.11
CA HIS A 73 16.60 19.96 -20.45
C HIS A 73 16.65 20.30 -18.96
N ILE A 74 17.72 19.91 -18.25
CA ILE A 74 17.92 20.24 -16.83
C ILE A 74 17.97 21.76 -16.64
N GLN A 75 18.70 22.48 -17.48
CA GLN A 75 18.84 23.93 -17.39
C GLN A 75 17.52 24.68 -17.69
N ASN A 76 16.76 24.23 -18.67
CA ASN A 76 15.44 24.79 -18.97
C ASN A 76 14.45 24.56 -17.83
N THR A 77 14.48 23.37 -17.22
CA THR A 77 13.66 23.05 -16.04
C THR A 77 14.08 23.90 -14.82
N GLN A 78 15.37 24.09 -14.61
CA GLN A 78 15.88 24.94 -13.52
C GLN A 78 15.40 26.39 -13.68
N THR A 79 15.45 26.95 -14.86
CA THR A 79 14.96 28.32 -15.16
C THR A 79 13.43 28.42 -14.93
N ALA A 80 12.68 27.38 -15.26
CA ALA A 80 11.24 27.35 -15.04
C ALA A 80 10.88 27.34 -13.53
N ILE A 81 11.70 26.68 -12.70
CA ILE A 81 11.50 26.57 -11.25
C ILE A 81 11.91 27.85 -10.51
N GLU A 82 12.92 28.60 -10.98
CA GLU A 82 13.37 29.85 -10.36
C GLU A 82 12.25 30.89 -10.20
N ASN A 83 11.24 30.83 -11.05
CA ASN A 83 10.07 31.72 -11.02
C ASN A 83 8.93 31.23 -10.10
N ILE A 84 9.08 30.07 -9.42
CA ILE A 84 8.07 29.48 -8.55
C ILE A 84 8.24 29.96 -7.11
N ASP A 85 7.18 30.55 -6.55
CA ASP A 85 7.16 30.94 -5.14
C ASP A 85 7.10 29.71 -4.22
N SER A 86 8.27 29.32 -3.69
CA SER A 86 8.45 28.17 -2.80
C SER A 86 7.66 28.30 -1.49
N SER A 87 7.35 29.52 -1.02
CA SER A 87 6.60 29.75 0.22
C SER A 87 5.16 29.25 0.14
N SER A 88 4.62 29.16 -1.06
CA SER A 88 3.26 28.72 -1.34
C SER A 88 3.11 27.19 -1.32
N ILE A 89 4.21 26.41 -1.39
CA ILE A 89 4.19 24.94 -1.51
C ILE A 89 3.91 24.28 -0.16
N ILE A 90 4.38 24.88 0.95
CA ILE A 90 4.21 24.35 2.30
C ILE A 90 3.09 25.12 2.99
N SER A 91 1.84 24.67 2.84
CA SER A 91 0.74 25.27 3.61
C SER A 91 0.73 24.68 5.03
N GLY A 92 1.04 25.51 6.04
CA GLY A 92 1.00 25.16 7.47
C GLY A 92 -0.41 24.79 8.01
N LYS A 93 -1.45 24.79 7.17
CA LYS A 93 -2.84 24.51 7.56
C LYS A 93 -3.09 23.07 8.04
N ARG A 94 -2.19 22.12 7.78
CA ARG A 94 -2.35 20.72 8.22
C ARG A 94 -1.91 20.46 9.66
N THR A 95 -1.11 21.35 10.26
CA THR A 95 -0.60 21.16 11.63
C THR A 95 -1.56 21.69 12.71
N ILE A 96 -2.39 22.67 12.38
CA ILE A 96 -3.33 23.31 13.33
C ILE A 96 -4.39 22.32 13.88
N PRO A 97 -5.08 21.48 13.08
CA PRO A 97 -6.05 20.53 13.63
C PRO A 97 -5.42 19.40 14.46
N ALA A 98 -4.18 19.05 14.21
CA ALA A 98 -3.45 18.08 15.04
C ALA A 98 -3.08 18.66 16.39
N LEU A 99 -2.66 19.92 16.44
CA LEU A 99 -2.32 20.66 17.66
C LEU A 99 -3.58 20.87 18.53
N ASN A 100 -4.73 21.22 17.93
CA ASN A 100 -5.99 21.39 18.67
C ASN A 100 -6.52 20.07 19.26
N ARG A 101 -6.35 18.92 18.58
CA ARG A 101 -6.68 17.59 19.12
C ARG A 101 -5.77 17.22 20.29
N PHE A 102 -4.50 17.59 20.22
CA PHE A 102 -3.53 17.34 21.27
C PHE A 102 -3.78 18.20 22.53
N MET A 103 -4.16 19.47 22.36
CA MET A 103 -4.59 20.37 23.44
C MET A 103 -5.85 19.84 24.13
N GLY A 104 -6.81 19.29 23.38
CA GLY A 104 -8.03 18.68 23.95
C GLY A 104 -7.71 17.51 24.88
N VAL A 105 -6.79 16.61 24.50
CA VAL A 105 -6.39 15.45 25.31
C VAL A 105 -5.67 15.86 26.61
N LEU A 106 -4.93 16.97 26.61
CA LEU A 106 -4.25 17.46 27.82
C LEU A 106 -5.18 18.25 28.77
N ILE A 107 -6.17 18.94 28.24
CA ILE A 107 -7.10 19.75 29.02
C ILE A 107 -8.19 18.89 29.68
N THR A 108 -8.62 17.80 29.04
CA THR A 108 -9.70 16.93 29.55
C THR A 108 -9.43 16.38 30.95
N PRO A 109 -8.25 15.79 31.28
CA PRO A 109 -7.98 15.29 32.63
C PRO A 109 -7.92 16.41 33.68
N ILE A 110 -7.49 17.61 33.30
CA ILE A 110 -7.46 18.78 34.20
C ILE A 110 -8.86 19.24 34.57
N ILE A 111 -9.77 19.28 33.59
CA ILE A 111 -11.18 19.62 33.80
C ILE A 111 -11.86 18.54 34.65
N VAL A 112 -11.64 17.25 34.39
CA VAL A 112 -12.18 16.15 35.18
C VAL A 112 -11.75 16.23 36.65
N THR A 113 -10.48 16.54 36.90
CA THR A 113 -9.95 16.70 38.28
C THR A 113 -10.54 17.92 38.98
N ALA A 114 -10.83 19.00 38.28
CA ALA A 114 -11.39 20.22 38.84
C ALA A 114 -12.90 20.11 39.13
N VAL A 115 -13.65 19.36 38.33
CA VAL A 115 -15.12 19.23 38.42
C VAL A 115 -15.52 18.02 39.28
N LEU A 116 -14.74 16.96 39.29
CA LEU A 116 -15.00 15.73 40.02
C LEU A 116 -13.73 15.30 40.79
N PRO A 117 -13.40 15.94 41.92
CA PRO A 117 -12.14 15.67 42.65
C PRO A 117 -12.03 14.21 43.13
N ASP A 118 -13.14 13.52 43.37
CA ASP A 118 -13.19 12.15 43.83
C ASP A 118 -13.14 11.09 42.72
N PHE A 119 -13.11 11.53 41.45
CA PHE A 119 -13.07 10.58 40.30
C PHE A 119 -11.84 9.67 40.30
N TRP A 120 -10.71 10.16 40.82
CA TRP A 120 -9.43 9.41 40.84
C TRP A 120 -9.25 8.55 42.09
N THR A 121 -10.07 8.70 43.13
CA THR A 121 -9.91 7.97 44.41
C THR A 121 -10.00 6.43 44.24
N PRO A 122 -10.93 5.85 43.43
CA PRO A 122 -10.97 4.40 43.19
C PRO A 122 -9.77 3.88 42.41
N ILE A 123 -9.14 4.72 41.58
CA ILE A 123 -8.00 4.35 40.73
C ILE A 123 -6.69 4.42 41.51
N LEU A 124 -6.58 5.39 42.42
CA LEU A 124 -5.35 5.64 43.20
C LEU A 124 -5.26 4.84 44.52
N ASN A 125 -6.43 4.45 45.09
CA ASN A 125 -6.52 3.63 46.30
C ASN A 125 -7.52 2.49 46.12
N PRO A 126 -7.13 1.37 45.50
CA PRO A 126 -8.03 0.21 45.28
C PRO A 126 -8.42 -0.52 46.59
N GLU A 127 -7.77 -0.22 47.71
CA GLU A 127 -8.04 -0.91 49.00
C GLU A 127 -9.20 -0.30 49.82
N SER A 128 -9.77 0.83 49.43
CA SER A 128 -10.82 1.53 50.20
C SER A 128 -12.26 1.14 49.86
N THR A 129 -12.48 0.15 48.98
CA THR A 129 -13.83 -0.22 48.52
C THR A 129 -14.32 -1.56 49.11
N THR A 130 -13.80 -2.01 50.24
CA THR A 130 -14.25 -3.25 50.89
C THR A 130 -14.81 -2.99 52.29
N GLN A 131 -15.96 -2.27 52.35
CA GLN A 131 -16.89 -2.41 53.50
C GLN A 131 -18.32 -2.26 52.98
N ILE A 132 -18.92 -3.34 52.52
CA ILE A 132 -20.35 -3.50 52.46
C ILE A 132 -20.72 -4.76 53.28
N THR A 133 -21.09 -4.47 54.49
CA THR A 133 -22.11 -5.14 55.34
C THR A 133 -22.44 -6.60 55.00
N GLU A 134 -21.92 -7.50 55.85
CA GLU A 134 -22.54 -8.79 56.11
C GLU A 134 -23.95 -8.61 56.65
N ASN A 135 -24.93 -9.12 55.94
CA ASN A 135 -26.18 -9.55 56.57
C ASN A 135 -26.85 -10.69 55.78
N HIS A 136 -27.00 -11.78 56.51
CA HIS A 136 -27.95 -12.88 56.40
C HIS A 136 -27.96 -13.86 55.22
N LEU A 137 -27.28 -14.99 55.48
CA LEU A 137 -27.81 -16.36 55.43
C LEU A 137 -28.99 -16.64 54.48
N THR A 138 -28.69 -17.20 53.36
CA THR A 138 -29.28 -18.49 52.93
C THR A 138 -28.25 -19.17 52.01
N LYS A 139 -27.87 -20.38 52.33
CA LYS A 139 -26.96 -21.21 51.57
C LYS A 139 -27.61 -21.56 50.23
N PRO A 140 -27.18 -20.98 49.09
CA PRO A 140 -27.49 -21.55 47.80
C PRO A 140 -26.41 -22.60 47.50
N GLU A 141 -26.89 -23.75 47.11
CA GLU A 141 -26.18 -24.78 46.34
C GLU A 141 -25.04 -24.16 45.51
N LEU A 142 -23.81 -24.71 45.66
CA LEU A 142 -22.63 -24.27 44.90
C LEU A 142 -22.96 -24.39 43.41
N ALA A 143 -23.50 -23.34 42.81
CA ALA A 143 -23.39 -23.15 41.37
C ALA A 143 -21.88 -23.08 41.04
N LYS A 144 -21.35 -24.12 40.43
CA LYS A 144 -19.96 -24.18 39.95
C LYS A 144 -19.74 -22.91 39.15
N LYS A 145 -18.90 -21.99 39.69
CA LYS A 145 -18.46 -20.79 38.95
C LYS A 145 -18.01 -21.26 37.56
N PRO A 146 -18.54 -20.72 36.46
CA PRO A 146 -18.18 -21.21 35.15
C PRO A 146 -16.65 -21.13 34.99
N ILE A 147 -16.03 -22.26 34.64
CA ILE A 147 -14.58 -22.36 34.43
C ILE A 147 -14.26 -21.42 33.26
N GLY A 148 -13.56 -20.29 33.52
CA GLY A 148 -13.16 -19.35 32.51
C GLY A 148 -12.03 -19.93 31.66
N TYR A 149 -12.33 -20.46 30.49
CA TYR A 149 -11.34 -20.87 29.50
C TYR A 149 -10.67 -19.66 28.88
N LYS A 150 -9.34 -19.74 28.71
CA LYS A 150 -8.53 -18.75 28.01
C LYS A 150 -7.43 -19.42 27.19
N ILE A 151 -7.13 -18.88 26.03
CA ILE A 151 -5.99 -19.31 25.22
C ILE A 151 -4.85 -18.32 25.45
N ASN A 152 -3.71 -18.84 25.89
CA ASN A 152 -2.50 -18.10 26.22
C ASN A 152 -1.35 -18.49 25.27
N ASN A 153 -0.23 -17.77 25.36
CA ASN A 153 1.00 -18.08 24.63
C ASN A 153 0.81 -18.19 23.12
N LEU A 154 -0.03 -17.30 22.56
CA LEU A 154 -0.30 -17.30 21.14
C LEU A 154 0.98 -17.05 20.34
N SER A 155 1.13 -17.83 19.28
CA SER A 155 2.11 -17.62 18.24
C SER A 155 1.49 -17.82 16.86
N LEU A 156 1.89 -17.00 15.91
CA LEU A 156 1.40 -17.03 14.54
C LEU A 156 2.56 -17.39 13.61
N ILE A 157 2.28 -18.23 12.62
CA ILE A 157 3.18 -18.51 11.52
C ILE A 157 2.44 -18.14 10.25
N LEU A 158 2.99 -17.18 9.50
CA LEU A 158 2.42 -16.69 8.26
C LEU A 158 3.16 -17.33 7.09
N GLU A 159 2.45 -18.07 6.26
CA GLU A 159 2.94 -18.62 5.00
C GLU A 159 2.27 -17.85 3.86
N PHE A 160 3.02 -16.92 3.29
CA PHE A 160 2.49 -15.99 2.28
C PHE A 160 2.24 -16.69 0.94
N PRO A 161 1.31 -16.17 0.12
CA PRO A 161 1.09 -16.68 -1.23
C PRO A 161 2.37 -16.65 -2.07
N ALA A 162 2.58 -17.65 -2.91
CA ALA A 162 3.80 -17.83 -3.70
C ALA A 162 4.11 -16.61 -4.61
N TYR A 163 3.08 -15.93 -5.11
CA TYR A 163 3.27 -14.76 -5.98
C TYR A 163 4.00 -13.61 -5.29
N SER A 164 3.81 -13.44 -3.97
CA SER A 164 4.41 -12.33 -3.20
C SER A 164 5.92 -12.49 -2.98
N GLN A 165 6.46 -13.70 -3.14
CA GLN A 165 7.86 -14.04 -2.87
C GLN A 165 8.30 -13.73 -1.42
N LEU A 166 7.35 -13.45 -0.51
CA LEU A 166 7.64 -13.20 0.89
C LEU A 166 8.05 -14.49 1.60
N LYS A 167 9.04 -14.38 2.47
CA LYS A 167 9.47 -15.49 3.31
C LYS A 167 8.48 -15.71 4.44
N ARG A 168 8.33 -16.97 4.85
CA ARG A 168 7.60 -17.37 6.05
C ARG A 168 7.99 -16.49 7.24
N GLN A 169 7.00 -15.97 7.96
CA GLN A 169 7.17 -15.14 9.15
C GLN A 169 6.64 -15.84 10.39
N ILE A 170 7.39 -15.77 11.48
CA ILE A 170 6.98 -16.31 12.79
C ILE A 170 6.86 -15.14 13.76
N ILE A 171 5.68 -14.99 14.39
CA ILE A 171 5.39 -13.97 15.38
C ILE A 171 5.20 -14.67 16.72
N LYS A 172 6.16 -14.49 17.63
CA LYS A 172 6.14 -15.10 18.95
C LYS A 172 6.89 -14.20 19.95
N PRO A 173 6.25 -13.74 21.04
CA PRO A 173 4.82 -13.89 21.37
C PRO A 173 3.93 -13.09 20.42
N SER A 174 2.64 -13.47 20.33
CA SER A 174 1.63 -12.75 19.54
C SER A 174 0.44 -12.38 20.43
N ASP A 175 -0.21 -11.26 20.12
CA ASP A 175 -1.50 -10.87 20.68
C ASP A 175 -2.68 -11.56 19.97
N GLY A 176 -2.40 -12.36 18.94
CA GLY A 176 -3.39 -13.05 18.12
C GLY A 176 -3.90 -12.26 16.92
N SER A 177 -3.64 -10.95 16.84
CA SER A 177 -4.05 -10.15 15.68
C SER A 177 -3.25 -10.52 14.43
N ILE A 178 -3.95 -10.63 13.30
CA ILE A 178 -3.37 -11.03 12.00
C ILE A 178 -3.40 -9.84 11.05
N GLU A 179 -2.25 -9.57 10.42
CA GLU A 179 -2.15 -8.60 9.34
C GLU A 179 -1.29 -9.19 8.21
N ALA A 180 -1.92 -9.62 7.11
CA ALA A 180 -1.23 -10.25 5.99
C ALA A 180 -2.01 -10.14 4.67
N LEU A 181 -1.37 -10.56 3.56
CA LEU A 181 -1.99 -10.60 2.24
C LEU A 181 -3.15 -11.60 2.16
N PRO A 182 -4.16 -11.36 1.31
CA PRO A 182 -5.13 -12.38 0.95
C PRO A 182 -4.44 -13.65 0.44
N GLY A 183 -4.96 -14.83 0.81
CA GLY A 183 -4.36 -16.11 0.45
C GLY A 183 -3.21 -16.57 1.35
N THR A 184 -2.80 -15.77 2.35
CA THR A 184 -1.83 -16.21 3.35
C THR A 184 -2.44 -17.33 4.20
N GLU A 185 -1.72 -18.45 4.34
CA GLU A 185 -2.04 -19.47 5.34
C GLU A 185 -1.45 -19.03 6.69
N VAL A 186 -2.33 -18.92 7.68
CA VAL A 186 -1.95 -18.55 9.04
C VAL A 186 -2.09 -19.77 9.94
N ILE A 187 -0.96 -20.23 10.50
CA ILE A 187 -0.94 -21.29 11.49
C ILE A 187 -0.90 -20.62 12.87
N ILE A 188 -1.92 -20.89 13.67
CA ILE A 188 -2.11 -20.34 15.01
C ILE A 188 -1.79 -21.44 16.02
N GLN A 189 -0.91 -21.15 16.96
CA GLN A 189 -0.60 -22.04 18.07
C GLN A 189 -0.86 -21.32 19.38
N GLY A 190 -1.35 -22.06 20.37
CA GLY A 190 -1.63 -21.51 21.69
C GLY A 190 -1.76 -22.59 22.75
N SER A 191 -1.96 -22.17 23.99
CA SER A 191 -2.17 -23.08 25.11
C SER A 191 -3.42 -22.67 25.90
N SER A 192 -4.32 -23.64 26.17
CA SER A 192 -5.46 -23.45 27.05
C SER A 192 -5.01 -23.48 28.52
N ASN A 193 -5.62 -22.62 29.33
CA ASN A 193 -5.41 -22.62 30.80
C ASN A 193 -6.02 -23.86 31.50
N HIS A 194 -6.93 -24.56 30.83
CA HIS A 194 -7.56 -25.79 31.32
C HIS A 194 -7.50 -26.88 30.25
N PRO A 195 -7.55 -28.19 30.64
CA PRO A 195 -7.64 -29.29 29.68
C PRO A 195 -8.86 -29.14 28.79
N ILE A 196 -8.67 -29.39 27.48
CA ILE A 196 -9.72 -29.37 26.45
C ILE A 196 -9.79 -30.71 25.73
N GLU A 197 -10.96 -31.08 25.23
CA GLU A 197 -11.14 -32.26 24.36
C GLU A 197 -10.82 -31.88 22.88
N GLY A 198 -11.14 -30.66 22.46
CA GLY A 198 -10.91 -30.15 21.13
C GLY A 198 -11.11 -28.63 21.06
N ALA A 199 -10.82 -28.04 19.90
CA ALA A 199 -11.10 -26.64 19.64
C ALA A 199 -11.39 -26.40 18.16
N GLU A 200 -12.04 -25.29 17.87
CA GLU A 200 -12.27 -24.75 16.54
C GLU A 200 -11.92 -23.26 16.50
N LEU A 201 -11.48 -22.74 15.36
CA LEU A 201 -11.43 -21.31 15.09
C LEU A 201 -12.72 -20.91 14.40
N VAL A 202 -13.43 -19.97 14.96
CA VAL A 202 -14.67 -19.42 14.38
C VAL A 202 -14.33 -18.06 13.77
N VAL A 203 -14.38 -17.96 12.44
CA VAL A 203 -14.07 -16.74 11.70
C VAL A 203 -15.37 -16.04 11.33
N ASN A 204 -15.46 -14.74 11.63
CA ASN A 204 -16.61 -13.86 11.35
C ASN A 204 -17.96 -14.44 11.84
N ASN A 205 -17.94 -15.22 12.91
CA ASN A 205 -19.11 -15.93 13.48
C ASN A 205 -19.80 -16.89 12.47
N ARG A 206 -19.07 -17.37 11.45
CA ARG A 206 -19.66 -18.11 10.33
C ARG A 206 -18.87 -19.35 9.94
N ASP A 207 -17.58 -19.16 9.69
CA ASP A 207 -16.72 -20.23 9.18
C ASP A 207 -15.96 -20.91 10.32
N HIS A 208 -15.99 -22.23 10.36
CA HIS A 208 -15.37 -23.05 11.41
C HIS A 208 -14.17 -23.80 10.84
N PHE A 209 -13.02 -23.68 11.52
CA PHE A 209 -11.78 -24.38 11.15
C PHE A 209 -11.33 -25.25 12.33
N ILE A 210 -11.08 -26.53 12.06
CA ILE A 210 -10.67 -27.48 13.07
C ILE A 210 -9.28 -27.14 13.61
N VAL A 211 -9.14 -27.16 14.92
CA VAL A 211 -7.88 -26.98 15.64
C VAL A 211 -7.42 -28.33 16.17
N SER A 212 -6.23 -28.74 15.77
CA SER A 212 -5.60 -29.98 16.23
C SER A 212 -5.09 -29.80 17.65
N LYS A 213 -5.42 -30.74 18.52
CA LYS A 213 -4.87 -30.85 19.85
C LYS A 213 -3.48 -31.50 19.77
N LEU A 214 -2.44 -30.83 20.26
CA LEU A 214 -1.09 -31.36 20.34
C LEU A 214 -0.88 -32.15 21.64
N ASN A 215 -1.50 -31.69 22.73
CA ASN A 215 -1.62 -32.36 24.02
C ASN A 215 -2.83 -31.79 24.76
N ASP A 216 -3.00 -32.08 26.04
CA ASP A 216 -4.20 -31.71 26.82
C ASP A 216 -4.45 -30.19 26.90
N GLN A 217 -3.45 -29.36 26.62
CA GLN A 217 -3.58 -27.90 26.68
C GLN A 217 -3.09 -27.20 25.42
N ASN A 218 -2.14 -27.75 24.67
CA ASN A 218 -1.59 -27.12 23.50
C ASN A 218 -2.39 -27.44 22.23
N LEU A 219 -2.62 -26.42 21.43
CA LEU A 219 -3.43 -26.49 20.24
C LEU A 219 -2.71 -25.83 19.04
N LYS A 220 -3.07 -26.30 17.85
CA LYS A 220 -2.57 -25.79 16.57
C LYS A 220 -3.73 -25.81 15.57
N GLY A 221 -4.08 -24.66 15.03
CA GLY A 221 -5.04 -24.53 13.93
C GLY A 221 -4.42 -23.80 12.76
N SER A 222 -5.04 -23.89 11.59
CA SER A 222 -4.68 -23.08 10.44
C SER A 222 -5.93 -22.56 9.75
N LEU A 223 -5.79 -21.40 9.13
CA LEU A 223 -6.81 -20.80 8.27
C LEU A 223 -6.15 -20.05 7.10
N ILE A 224 -6.85 -19.96 5.98
CA ILE A 224 -6.41 -19.18 4.84
C ILE A 224 -7.18 -17.85 4.84
N LEU A 225 -6.45 -16.74 4.79
CA LEU A 225 -7.02 -15.40 4.80
C LEU A 225 -7.74 -15.11 3.47
N ARG A 226 -9.05 -14.88 3.53
CA ARG A 226 -9.87 -14.53 2.38
C ARG A 226 -10.52 -13.17 2.52
N GLU A 227 -10.92 -12.82 3.73
CA GLU A 227 -11.62 -11.57 4.04
C GLU A 227 -11.17 -11.00 5.39
N LYS A 228 -11.33 -9.70 5.55
CA LYS A 228 -11.09 -9.01 6.84
C LYS A 228 -12.17 -9.37 7.86
N GLY A 229 -11.86 -9.24 9.13
CA GLY A 229 -12.82 -9.49 10.20
C GLY A 229 -12.17 -9.84 11.51
N HIS A 230 -12.62 -10.93 12.12
CA HIS A 230 -12.07 -11.44 13.39
C HIS A 230 -12.21 -12.95 13.47
N TYR A 231 -11.41 -13.57 14.33
CA TYR A 231 -11.60 -14.96 14.74
C TYR A 231 -11.67 -15.07 16.27
N GLN A 232 -12.31 -16.14 16.73
CA GLN A 232 -12.45 -16.54 18.12
C GLN A 232 -12.14 -18.03 18.23
N PHE A 233 -11.80 -18.48 19.42
CA PHE A 233 -11.71 -19.90 19.71
C PHE A 233 -13.04 -20.41 20.28
N GLU A 234 -13.53 -21.51 19.75
CA GLU A 234 -14.55 -22.34 20.37
C GLU A 234 -13.86 -23.57 20.95
N VAL A 235 -13.92 -23.77 22.25
CA VAL A 235 -13.29 -24.92 22.92
C VAL A 235 -14.32 -25.95 23.30
N LYS A 236 -14.00 -27.24 23.11
CA LYS A 236 -14.79 -28.35 23.58
C LYS A 236 -14.21 -28.84 24.92
N GLN A 237 -15.03 -28.80 25.94
CA GLN A 237 -14.68 -29.26 27.30
C GLN A 237 -14.62 -30.79 27.37
N PRO A 238 -13.94 -31.35 28.37
CA PRO A 238 -14.02 -32.79 28.67
C PRO A 238 -15.42 -33.30 29.01
N SER A 239 -16.36 -32.40 29.39
CA SER A 239 -17.78 -32.72 29.55
C SER A 239 -18.53 -32.91 28.24
N GLY A 240 -17.95 -32.53 27.10
CA GLY A 240 -18.56 -32.52 25.78
C GLY A 240 -19.16 -31.17 25.37
N ASP A 241 -19.32 -30.23 26.32
CA ASP A 241 -19.90 -28.91 26.04
C ASP A 241 -18.94 -28.05 25.23
N LYS A 242 -19.47 -27.24 24.27
CA LYS A 242 -18.73 -26.26 23.51
C LYS A 242 -18.91 -24.86 24.10
N ILE A 243 -17.82 -24.14 24.22
CA ILE A 243 -17.81 -22.77 24.71
C ILE A 243 -17.08 -21.89 23.67
N LEU A 244 -17.78 -20.89 23.12
CA LEU A 244 -17.17 -19.82 22.36
C LEU A 244 -16.52 -18.83 23.32
N LEU A 245 -15.21 -18.57 23.17
CA LEU A 245 -14.50 -17.63 24.02
C LEU A 245 -14.81 -16.20 23.60
N ASP A 246 -14.91 -15.28 24.57
CA ASP A 246 -15.25 -13.87 24.33
C ASP A 246 -14.14 -13.09 23.60
N GLU A 247 -12.88 -13.55 23.71
CA GLU A 247 -11.73 -12.88 23.10
C GLU A 247 -11.79 -12.97 21.57
N LYS A 248 -11.83 -11.78 20.93
CA LYS A 248 -11.83 -11.61 19.47
C LYS A 248 -10.48 -11.11 19.00
N TYR A 249 -9.93 -11.80 18.02
CA TYR A 249 -8.66 -11.45 17.39
C TYR A 249 -8.90 -10.89 16.00
N SER A 250 -8.34 -9.72 15.69
CA SER A 250 -8.57 -9.04 14.44
C SER A 250 -7.88 -9.72 13.26
N ILE A 251 -8.53 -9.69 12.09
CA ILE A 251 -7.96 -10.06 10.80
C ILE A 251 -7.98 -8.83 9.91
N THR A 252 -6.81 -8.35 9.54
CA THR A 252 -6.61 -7.24 8.61
C THR A 252 -5.92 -7.76 7.35
N LEU A 253 -6.45 -7.41 6.18
CA LEU A 253 -5.82 -7.76 4.92
C LEU A 253 -4.93 -6.61 4.45
N LYS A 254 -3.67 -6.91 4.16
CA LYS A 254 -2.77 -6.02 3.43
C LYS A 254 -3.21 -5.94 1.98
N GLN A 255 -3.19 -4.75 1.44
CA GLN A 255 -3.51 -4.53 0.04
C GLN A 255 -2.27 -4.75 -0.81
N ASP A 256 -2.42 -5.50 -1.89
CA ASP A 256 -1.50 -5.61 -3.00
C ASP A 256 -1.66 -4.37 -3.89
N GLN A 257 -0.57 -3.64 -4.12
CA GLN A 257 -0.62 -2.39 -4.87
C GLN A 257 -0.65 -2.67 -6.38
N SER A 258 -1.26 -1.75 -7.12
CA SER A 258 -1.22 -1.85 -8.58
C SER A 258 0.16 -1.49 -9.11
N PRO A 259 0.69 -2.23 -10.09
CA PRO A 259 1.97 -1.95 -10.71
C PRO A 259 1.96 -0.59 -11.39
N GLN A 260 3.11 0.08 -11.39
CA GLN A 260 3.32 1.37 -12.03
C GLN A 260 4.21 1.23 -13.25
N ILE A 261 3.93 2.01 -14.29
CA ILE A 261 4.75 2.05 -15.50
C ILE A 261 4.79 3.46 -16.07
N ILE A 262 5.99 3.88 -16.44
CA ILE A 262 6.23 5.15 -17.13
C ILE A 262 6.72 4.82 -18.54
N LEU A 263 6.18 5.53 -19.52
CA LEU A 263 6.52 5.40 -20.93
C LEU A 263 7.24 6.66 -21.43
N PHE A 264 8.36 6.48 -22.08
CA PHE A 264 9.15 7.56 -22.69
C PHE A 264 9.30 7.30 -24.21
N PRO A 265 8.50 7.94 -25.08
CA PRO A 265 8.75 7.91 -26.50
C PRO A 265 10.10 8.57 -26.82
N ALA A 266 10.96 7.91 -27.62
CA ALA A 266 12.33 8.37 -27.87
C ALA A 266 12.39 9.70 -28.66
N ASN A 267 11.41 9.95 -29.51
CA ASN A 267 11.31 11.18 -30.30
C ASN A 267 9.84 11.38 -30.70
N PRO A 268 8.99 11.88 -29.78
CA PRO A 268 7.57 12.00 -30.03
C PRO A 268 7.32 13.05 -31.14
N LYS A 269 6.57 12.63 -32.15
CA LYS A 269 6.13 13.51 -33.26
C LYS A 269 4.60 13.52 -33.29
N PRO A 270 3.97 14.64 -33.68
CA PRO A 270 2.54 14.70 -33.86
C PRO A 270 2.07 13.93 -35.11
N VAL A 271 2.98 13.68 -36.06
CA VAL A 271 2.70 12.98 -37.33
C VAL A 271 3.81 11.97 -37.62
N TYR A 272 3.44 10.78 -38.00
CA TYR A 272 4.32 9.69 -38.43
C TYR A 272 3.89 9.19 -39.81
N TYR A 273 4.85 8.61 -40.54
CA TYR A 273 4.55 7.81 -41.74
C TYR A 273 4.18 6.40 -41.35
N ASP A 274 3.36 5.72 -42.14
CA ASP A 274 2.99 4.32 -41.97
C ASP A 274 4.18 3.36 -42.03
N THR A 275 5.32 3.81 -42.58
CA THR A 275 6.60 3.07 -42.64
C THR A 275 7.53 3.33 -41.47
N ASP A 276 7.20 4.28 -40.60
CA ASP A 276 8.05 4.64 -39.45
C ASP A 276 8.10 3.55 -38.41
N THR A 277 9.17 3.61 -37.59
CA THR A 277 9.31 2.81 -36.37
C THR A 277 9.32 3.73 -35.17
N LEU A 278 8.35 3.54 -34.29
CA LEU A 278 8.23 4.26 -33.03
C LEU A 278 9.08 3.54 -31.96
N LYS A 279 10.14 4.20 -31.50
CA LYS A 279 10.98 3.70 -30.41
C LYS A 279 10.51 4.29 -29.10
N MET A 280 10.43 3.46 -28.08
CA MET A 280 10.00 3.86 -26.74
C MET A 280 10.82 3.15 -25.67
N PHE A 281 11.01 3.81 -24.55
CA PHE A 281 11.61 3.27 -23.34
C PHE A 281 10.55 3.20 -22.27
N TYR A 282 10.71 2.31 -21.29
CA TYR A 282 9.82 2.22 -20.15
C TYR A 282 10.59 1.91 -18.86
N GLU A 283 10.01 2.36 -17.77
CA GLU A 283 10.37 2.00 -16.41
C GLU A 283 9.11 1.51 -15.71
N ALA A 284 9.21 0.37 -15.04
CA ALA A 284 8.09 -0.30 -14.41
C ALA A 284 8.49 -0.79 -13.02
N HIS A 285 7.55 -0.69 -12.07
CA HIS A 285 7.73 -1.09 -10.68
C HIS A 285 6.48 -1.76 -10.13
N ASP A 286 6.67 -2.78 -9.27
CA ASP A 286 5.62 -3.47 -8.52
C ASP A 286 6.15 -3.99 -7.18
N ASP A 287 5.33 -4.02 -6.15
CA ASP A 287 5.74 -4.42 -4.80
C ASP A 287 6.01 -5.93 -4.66
N TYR A 288 5.36 -6.78 -5.48
CA TYR A 288 5.56 -8.24 -5.44
C TYR A 288 6.06 -8.83 -6.76
N GLY A 289 5.76 -8.22 -7.89
CA GLY A 289 6.35 -8.61 -9.17
C GLY A 289 5.46 -8.42 -10.37
N ILE A 290 6.10 -8.02 -11.44
CA ILE A 290 5.51 -7.79 -12.75
C ILE A 290 5.42 -9.11 -13.50
N GLN A 291 4.26 -9.41 -14.10
CA GLN A 291 4.08 -10.59 -14.93
C GLN A 291 4.26 -10.27 -16.42
N HIS A 292 3.65 -9.21 -16.94
CA HIS A 292 3.84 -8.80 -18.31
C HIS A 292 3.52 -7.32 -18.56
N ILE A 293 4.08 -6.83 -19.66
CA ILE A 293 3.88 -5.49 -20.19
C ILE A 293 3.38 -5.62 -21.62
N ASP A 294 2.29 -4.94 -21.95
CA ASP A 294 1.68 -4.91 -23.28
C ASP A 294 1.60 -3.48 -23.80
N LEU A 295 1.84 -3.28 -25.09
CA LEU A 295 1.48 -2.06 -25.81
C LEU A 295 0.01 -2.14 -26.22
N ILE A 296 -0.76 -1.17 -25.80
CA ILE A 296 -2.15 -1.00 -26.22
C ILE A 296 -2.20 0.18 -27.18
N ALA A 297 -2.76 0.00 -28.36
CA ALA A 297 -2.99 1.09 -29.29
C ALA A 297 -4.45 1.09 -29.75
N GLN A 298 -5.05 2.28 -29.76
CA GLN A 298 -6.36 2.55 -30.32
C GLN A 298 -6.16 3.27 -31.66
N ILE A 299 -6.48 2.60 -32.77
CA ILE A 299 -6.34 3.13 -34.13
C ILE A 299 -7.75 3.39 -34.65
N THR A 300 -8.17 4.64 -34.68
CA THR A 300 -9.52 5.05 -35.09
C THR A 300 -10.61 4.24 -34.35
N LYS A 301 -11.03 3.07 -34.90
CA LYS A 301 -12.05 2.18 -34.30
C LYS A 301 -11.48 0.82 -33.88
N VAL A 302 -10.21 0.55 -34.10
CA VAL A 302 -9.57 -0.76 -33.84
C VAL A 302 -8.67 -0.64 -32.62
N ARG A 303 -8.85 -1.56 -31.68
CA ARG A 303 -7.93 -1.70 -30.54
C ARG A 303 -6.92 -2.80 -30.84
N LEU A 304 -5.64 -2.42 -30.76
CA LEU A 304 -4.51 -3.32 -30.93
C LEU A 304 -3.89 -3.61 -29.58
N LYS A 305 -3.45 -4.86 -29.36
CA LYS A 305 -2.69 -5.25 -28.19
C LYS A 305 -1.46 -6.03 -28.63
N LYS A 306 -0.28 -5.57 -28.23
CA LYS A 306 0.99 -6.21 -28.53
C LYS A 306 1.81 -6.49 -27.27
N LYS A 307 2.34 -7.67 -27.18
CA LYS A 307 3.20 -8.07 -26.08
C LYS A 307 4.56 -7.36 -26.21
N VAL A 308 4.93 -6.59 -25.19
CA VAL A 308 6.24 -5.95 -25.08
C VAL A 308 7.22 -6.85 -24.35
N LYS A 309 6.84 -7.31 -23.15
CA LYS A 309 7.67 -8.20 -22.33
C LYS A 309 6.80 -9.16 -21.52
N TYR A 310 7.25 -10.38 -21.37
CA TYR A 310 6.69 -11.37 -20.47
C TYR A 310 7.80 -11.87 -19.54
N PHE A 311 7.51 -11.86 -18.24
CA PHE A 311 8.45 -12.29 -17.22
C PHE A 311 8.20 -13.75 -16.86
N ARG A 312 9.16 -14.63 -17.10
CA ARG A 312 9.08 -16.03 -16.67
C ARG A 312 9.19 -16.16 -15.16
N GLN A 313 9.99 -15.30 -14.56
CA GLN A 313 10.06 -15.09 -13.12
C GLN A 313 9.66 -13.64 -12.86
N PRO A 314 8.72 -13.37 -11.95
CA PRO A 314 8.28 -12.02 -11.64
C PRO A 314 9.45 -11.17 -11.12
N GLU A 315 9.61 -9.98 -11.69
CA GLU A 315 10.59 -8.97 -11.28
C GLU A 315 9.86 -7.77 -10.69
N LYS A 316 10.39 -7.18 -9.62
CA LYS A 316 9.78 -6.00 -9.00
C LYS A 316 10.02 -4.74 -9.80
N ASP A 317 11.19 -4.63 -10.40
CA ASP A 317 11.62 -3.48 -11.18
C ASP A 317 12.02 -3.95 -12.58
N SER A 318 11.63 -3.21 -13.59
CA SER A 318 12.02 -3.49 -14.96
C SER A 318 12.15 -2.21 -15.76
N THR A 319 13.28 -2.10 -16.43
CA THR A 319 13.49 -1.07 -17.47
C THR A 319 13.67 -1.78 -18.81
N GLY A 320 13.33 -1.11 -19.89
CA GLY A 320 13.51 -1.68 -21.21
C GLY A 320 13.17 -0.73 -22.35
N ASN A 321 13.33 -1.25 -23.55
CA ASN A 321 12.94 -0.53 -24.76
C ASN A 321 12.04 -1.41 -25.63
N TYR A 322 11.22 -0.77 -26.43
CA TYR A 322 10.37 -1.40 -27.42
C TYR A 322 10.36 -0.59 -28.71
N SER A 323 10.46 -1.29 -29.83
CA SER A 323 10.40 -0.68 -31.14
C SER A 323 9.13 -1.15 -31.86
N TRP A 324 8.19 -0.23 -32.03
CA TRP A 324 6.93 -0.52 -32.71
C TRP A 324 7.05 -0.13 -34.19
N ASN A 325 7.09 -1.13 -35.07
CA ASN A 325 7.12 -0.93 -36.52
C ASN A 325 5.69 -0.69 -37.03
N LEU A 326 5.39 0.54 -37.44
CA LEU A 326 4.07 0.94 -37.92
C LEU A 326 3.69 0.28 -39.26
N ALA A 327 4.70 -0.11 -40.09
CA ALA A 327 4.45 -0.79 -41.38
C ALA A 327 3.71 -2.13 -41.24
N LEU A 328 3.75 -2.72 -40.04
CA LEU A 328 3.08 -4.00 -39.77
C LEU A 328 1.61 -3.86 -39.32
N GLU A 329 1.08 -2.62 -39.22
CA GLU A 329 -0.19 -2.37 -38.55
C GLU A 329 -1.34 -2.02 -39.52
N ASN A 330 -1.14 -2.07 -40.82
CA ASN A 330 -2.13 -1.71 -41.85
C ASN A 330 -2.78 -0.33 -41.63
N LEU A 331 -1.97 0.65 -41.17
CA LEU A 331 -2.41 2.01 -40.92
C LEU A 331 -2.75 2.74 -42.23
N LYS A 332 -3.75 3.60 -42.17
CA LYS A 332 -4.20 4.41 -43.31
C LYS A 332 -3.86 5.87 -43.09
N ALA A 333 -3.61 6.57 -44.19
CA ALA A 333 -3.43 8.02 -44.19
C ALA A 333 -4.56 8.73 -43.44
N GLY A 334 -4.20 9.58 -42.45
CA GLY A 334 -5.13 10.32 -41.61
C GLY A 334 -5.63 9.55 -40.38
N ASP A 335 -5.23 8.27 -40.15
CA ASP A 335 -5.57 7.56 -38.94
C ASP A 335 -4.98 8.27 -37.72
N LYS A 336 -5.83 8.41 -36.69
CA LYS A 336 -5.41 8.87 -35.35
C LYS A 336 -5.12 7.66 -34.50
N VAL A 337 -3.93 7.65 -33.91
CA VAL A 337 -3.45 6.57 -33.05
C VAL A 337 -3.22 7.11 -31.66
N GLN A 338 -3.84 6.47 -30.67
CA GLN A 338 -3.55 6.66 -29.25
C GLN A 338 -2.89 5.38 -28.72
N TYR A 339 -1.82 5.51 -27.94
CA TYR A 339 -1.11 4.35 -27.42
C TYR A 339 -0.59 4.59 -26.02
N PHE A 340 -0.46 3.49 -25.27
CA PHE A 340 0.08 3.46 -23.93
C PHE A 340 0.59 2.04 -23.61
N LEU A 341 1.36 1.91 -22.52
CA LEU A 341 1.73 0.60 -22.00
C LEU A 341 0.78 0.22 -20.86
N GLU A 342 0.30 -1.01 -20.91
CA GLU A 342 -0.45 -1.69 -19.86
C GLU A 342 0.48 -2.70 -19.18
N ILE A 343 0.54 -2.64 -17.86
CA ILE A 343 1.33 -3.56 -17.05
C ILE A 343 0.42 -4.37 -16.13
N LYS A 344 0.73 -5.64 -15.94
CA LYS A 344 0.03 -6.51 -15.00
C LYS A 344 1.01 -7.15 -14.04
N ASP A 345 0.60 -7.23 -12.78
CA ASP A 345 1.30 -7.96 -11.74
C ASP A 345 1.12 -9.48 -11.86
N ASN A 346 1.75 -10.21 -10.94
CA ASN A 346 1.72 -11.66 -10.87
C ASN A 346 0.72 -12.23 -9.86
N ASN A 347 -0.20 -11.41 -9.32
CA ASN A 347 -1.18 -11.85 -8.34
C ASN A 347 -2.16 -12.86 -8.96
N ASN A 348 -2.11 -14.09 -8.44
CA ASN A 348 -2.94 -15.21 -8.87
C ASN A 348 -3.92 -15.69 -7.78
N VAL A 349 -4.01 -14.97 -6.67
CA VAL A 349 -4.90 -15.30 -5.54
C VAL A 349 -6.23 -14.58 -5.66
N THR A 350 -6.20 -13.29 -5.97
CA THR A 350 -7.37 -12.48 -6.25
C THR A 350 -7.51 -12.31 -7.78
N GLN A 351 -7.32 -11.12 -8.26
CA GLN A 351 -7.17 -10.83 -9.69
C GLN A 351 -5.89 -10.01 -9.87
N PRO A 352 -5.16 -10.19 -10.98
CA PRO A 352 -4.01 -9.36 -11.27
C PRO A 352 -4.38 -7.89 -11.29
N ASN A 353 -3.61 -7.06 -10.59
CA ASN A 353 -3.73 -5.63 -10.67
C ASN A 353 -3.16 -5.12 -12.00
N ILE A 354 -3.72 -4.03 -12.49
CA ILE A 354 -3.34 -3.45 -13.78
C ILE A 354 -2.93 -2.01 -13.57
N GLY A 355 -1.75 -1.65 -14.09
CA GLY A 355 -1.28 -0.28 -14.22
C GLY A 355 -1.26 0.16 -15.69
N GLN A 356 -1.25 1.46 -15.93
CA GLN A 356 -1.16 2.04 -17.26
C GLN A 356 -0.22 3.24 -17.23
N SER A 357 0.53 3.42 -18.33
CA SER A 357 1.31 4.63 -18.56
C SER A 357 0.42 5.78 -19.01
N GLU A 358 1.03 6.95 -19.16
CA GLU A 358 0.40 8.06 -19.90
C GLU A 358 0.04 7.63 -21.34
N ILE A 359 -1.01 8.27 -21.88
CA ILE A 359 -1.51 8.04 -23.23
C ILE A 359 -0.87 9.04 -24.17
N TYR A 360 -0.18 8.56 -25.18
CA TYR A 360 0.39 9.34 -26.26
C TYR A 360 -0.46 9.22 -27.51
N SER A 361 -0.39 10.21 -28.39
CA SER A 361 -1.15 10.21 -29.64
C SER A 361 -0.34 10.78 -30.79
N PHE A 362 -0.61 10.26 -31.99
CA PHE A 362 -0.11 10.78 -33.25
C PHE A 362 -1.10 10.54 -34.39
N THR A 363 -0.86 11.16 -35.53
CA THR A 363 -1.64 10.98 -36.76
C THR A 363 -0.76 10.40 -37.84
N ILE A 364 -1.29 9.52 -38.70
CA ILE A 364 -0.58 9.03 -39.89
C ILE A 364 -0.66 10.11 -40.99
N PHE A 365 0.50 10.38 -41.56
CA PHE A 365 0.66 11.40 -42.61
C PHE A 365 -0.33 11.17 -43.76
N ASP A 366 -1.01 12.25 -44.18
CA ASP A 366 -1.96 12.25 -45.30
C ASP A 366 -1.54 13.32 -46.32
N SER A 367 -0.90 12.87 -47.39
CA SER A 367 -0.40 13.77 -48.46
C SER A 367 -1.50 14.54 -49.20
N ARG A 368 -2.76 14.08 -49.11
CA ARG A 368 -3.90 14.77 -49.72
C ARG A 368 -4.29 15.99 -48.88
N LYS A 369 -4.42 15.80 -47.57
CA LYS A 369 -4.68 16.92 -46.65
C LYS A 369 -3.60 17.97 -46.67
N GLU A 370 -2.34 17.55 -46.78
CA GLU A 370 -1.22 18.50 -46.88
C GLU A 370 -1.32 19.37 -48.13
N ARG A 371 -1.64 18.77 -49.28
CA ARG A 371 -1.90 19.51 -50.52
C ARG A 371 -3.09 20.46 -50.43
N GLU A 372 -4.21 20.04 -49.88
CA GLU A 372 -5.38 20.87 -49.63
C GLU A 372 -5.05 22.07 -48.75
N ASN A 373 -4.27 21.88 -47.69
CA ASN A 373 -3.82 22.95 -46.81
C ASN A 373 -2.90 23.95 -47.56
N LEU A 374 -1.97 23.46 -48.38
CA LEU A 374 -1.09 24.30 -49.16
C LEU A 374 -1.85 25.13 -50.18
N VAL A 375 -2.83 24.55 -50.87
CA VAL A 375 -3.70 25.28 -51.84
C VAL A 375 -4.48 26.39 -51.12
N ARG A 376 -5.10 26.07 -49.96
CA ARG A 376 -5.83 27.07 -49.19
C ARG A 376 -4.94 28.23 -48.72
N LEU A 377 -3.71 27.94 -48.25
CA LEU A 377 -2.75 28.96 -47.84
C LEU A 377 -2.30 29.84 -49.03
N GLN A 378 -2.24 29.29 -50.26
CA GLN A 378 -1.97 30.06 -51.46
C GLN A 378 -3.15 30.95 -51.90
N GLU A 379 -4.38 30.53 -51.60
CA GLU A 379 -5.59 31.34 -51.89
C GLU A 379 -5.80 32.46 -50.87
N GLU A 380 -5.24 32.35 -49.67
CA GLU A 380 -5.30 33.35 -48.59
C GLU A 380 -4.19 34.44 -48.70
N LEU A 381 -3.18 34.24 -49.57
CA LEU A 381 -2.09 35.19 -49.85
C LEU A 381 -2.37 36.05 -51.07
#